data_a7eb13a8c3d82071d3aeb6fd93ebe5fc
#
_entry.id   a7eb13a8c3d82071d3aeb6fd93ebe5fc
#
_cell.length_a   1.000
_cell.length_b   1.000
_cell.length_c   1.000
_cell.angle_alpha   90.00
_cell.angle_beta   90.00
_cell.angle_gamma   90.00
#
_symmetry.space_group_name_H-M   'P 1'
#
loop_
_entity.id
_entity.type
_entity.pdbx_description
1 polymer ?
#
loop_
_entity_poly.entity_id
_entity_poly.type
_entity_poly.pdbx_seq_one_letter_code
_entity_poly.pdbx_strand_id
1 'polypeptide(L)'
;IDELSDLMMVAGKDVEASIVRIAQLARLYCEQRAGLSQLLECETVRQVQELLATQVTTYWETHYVFGEESAKSEKRLSAASLNLQIINTVIPVLFAYGRHKNSEKYCDRAFDFLEALKAENNHIVRMWKEVGLTVETAGDSQALIQLKKEYCDRKDCLRCRIGYEYLKGRPSAQP
;
A
#
# COMPACT_ATOMS: atom_id res chain seq x y z
N ILE A 1 26.71 -11.62 5.16
CA ILE A 1 26.20 -12.24 6.41
C ILE A 1 26.35 -11.22 7.53
N ASP A 2 27.46 -10.49 7.58
CA ASP A 2 27.73 -9.49 8.63
C ASP A 2 26.77 -8.29 8.58
N GLU A 3 26.42 -7.79 7.40
CA GLU A 3 25.49 -6.67 7.20
C GLU A 3 24.08 -6.96 7.74
N LEU A 4 23.59 -8.20 7.63
CA LEU A 4 22.28 -8.58 8.19
C LEU A 4 22.32 -8.63 9.72
N SER A 5 23.44 -9.11 10.28
CA SER A 5 23.65 -9.16 11.73
C SER A 5 23.70 -7.74 12.33
N ASP A 6 24.40 -6.82 11.68
CA ASP A 6 24.47 -5.41 12.08
C ASP A 6 23.08 -4.74 11.99
N LEU A 7 22.32 -5.03 10.94
CA LEU A 7 20.95 -4.52 10.77
C LEU A 7 20.03 -5.07 11.88
N MET A 8 20.16 -6.35 12.24
CA MET A 8 19.38 -6.98 13.33
C MET A 8 19.71 -6.36 14.69
N MET A 9 20.95 -5.95 14.94
CA MET A 9 21.34 -5.28 16.19
C MET A 9 20.75 -3.87 16.33
N VAL A 10 20.58 -3.14 15.22
CA VAL A 10 20.11 -1.74 15.23
C VAL A 10 18.59 -1.62 15.11
N ALA A 11 17.94 -2.49 14.36
CA ALA A 11 16.51 -2.42 14.03
C ALA A 11 15.81 -3.80 14.13
N GLY A 12 16.18 -4.61 15.11
CA GLY A 12 15.78 -6.02 15.23
C GLY A 12 14.30 -6.28 15.00
N LYS A 13 13.40 -5.55 15.68
CA LYS A 13 11.94 -5.76 15.56
C LYS A 13 11.40 -5.43 14.17
N ASP A 14 11.93 -4.42 13.50
CA ASP A 14 11.48 -4.02 12.16
C ASP A 14 11.98 -5.00 11.10
N VAL A 15 13.20 -5.51 11.28
CA VAL A 15 13.78 -6.55 10.42
C VAL A 15 13.04 -7.87 10.60
N GLU A 16 12.77 -8.29 11.84
CA GLU A 16 11.98 -9.48 12.15
C GLU A 16 10.59 -9.40 11.51
N ALA A 17 9.89 -8.28 11.65
CA ALA A 17 8.60 -8.06 11.01
C ALA A 17 8.69 -8.13 9.48
N SER A 18 9.77 -7.63 8.90
CA SER A 18 10.01 -7.66 7.46
C SER A 18 10.28 -9.08 6.95
N ILE A 19 11.06 -9.87 7.68
CA ILE A 19 11.33 -11.29 7.38
C ILE A 19 10.02 -12.09 7.39
N VAL A 20 9.18 -11.89 8.40
CA VAL A 20 7.87 -12.56 8.47
C VAL A 20 6.98 -12.19 7.29
N ARG A 21 6.95 -10.91 6.89
CA ARG A 21 6.19 -10.45 5.71
C ARG A 21 6.70 -11.09 4.42
N ILE A 22 8.02 -11.17 4.23
CA ILE A 22 8.63 -11.80 3.07
C ILE A 22 8.29 -13.29 3.04
N ALA A 23 8.38 -13.99 4.17
CA ALA A 23 8.03 -15.40 4.27
C ALA A 23 6.55 -15.66 3.94
N GLN A 24 5.65 -14.79 4.39
CA GLN A 24 4.22 -14.85 4.07
C GLN A 24 3.95 -14.64 2.58
N LEU A 25 4.59 -13.64 1.97
CA LEU A 25 4.48 -13.39 0.53
C LEU A 25 5.05 -14.55 -0.30
N ALA A 26 6.23 -15.05 0.07
CA ALA A 26 6.85 -16.21 -0.59
C ALA A 26 5.92 -17.42 -0.54
N ARG A 27 5.26 -17.67 0.58
CA ARG A 27 4.28 -18.76 0.71
C ARG A 27 3.08 -18.59 -0.22
N LEU A 28 2.53 -17.37 -0.34
CA LEU A 28 1.45 -17.09 -1.29
C LEU A 28 1.81 -17.48 -2.72
N TYR A 29 3.04 -17.13 -3.13
CA TYR A 29 3.54 -17.49 -4.46
C TYR A 29 3.78 -19.01 -4.60
N CYS A 30 4.38 -19.65 -3.60
CA CYS A 30 4.65 -21.09 -3.62
C CYS A 30 3.35 -21.93 -3.63
N GLU A 31 2.32 -21.49 -2.92
CA GLU A 31 1.01 -22.16 -2.89
C GLU A 31 0.14 -21.79 -4.10
N GLN A 32 0.63 -20.94 -5.02
CA GLN A 32 -0.10 -20.42 -6.18
C GLN A 32 -1.47 -19.79 -5.83
N ARG A 33 -1.62 -19.30 -4.60
CA ARG A 33 -2.87 -18.73 -4.10
C ARG A 33 -3.11 -17.29 -4.52
N ALA A 34 -2.04 -16.58 -4.93
CA ALA A 34 -2.10 -15.19 -5.38
C ALA A 34 -1.71 -15.07 -6.85
N GLY A 35 -2.36 -15.83 -7.72
CA GLY A 35 -2.20 -15.68 -9.17
C GLY A 35 -2.96 -14.48 -9.71
N LEU A 36 -2.51 -13.92 -10.85
CA LEU A 36 -3.19 -12.82 -11.52
C LEU A 36 -4.67 -13.15 -11.81
N SER A 37 -4.98 -14.38 -12.22
CA SER A 37 -6.35 -14.82 -12.52
C SER A 37 -7.26 -14.65 -11.30
N GLN A 38 -6.82 -15.10 -10.14
CA GLN A 38 -7.57 -14.98 -8.89
C GLN A 38 -7.77 -13.53 -8.46
N LEU A 39 -6.76 -12.69 -8.64
CA LEU A 39 -6.88 -11.24 -8.39
C LEU A 39 -7.88 -10.58 -9.34
N LEU A 40 -7.92 -10.99 -10.59
CA LEU A 40 -8.89 -10.47 -11.58
C LEU A 40 -10.34 -10.92 -11.31
N GLU A 41 -10.55 -12.02 -10.59
CA GLU A 41 -11.86 -12.49 -10.16
C GLU A 41 -12.38 -11.74 -8.92
N CYS A 42 -11.50 -11.16 -8.12
CA CYS A 42 -11.89 -10.39 -6.94
C CYS A 42 -12.66 -9.12 -7.35
N GLU A 43 -13.87 -8.96 -6.86
CA GLU A 43 -14.72 -7.79 -7.11
C GLU A 43 -14.74 -6.78 -5.96
N THR A 44 -14.25 -7.18 -4.79
CA THR A 44 -14.20 -6.34 -3.59
C THR A 44 -12.84 -6.38 -2.93
N VAL A 45 -12.49 -5.29 -2.22
CA VAL A 45 -11.27 -5.21 -1.40
C VAL A 45 -11.19 -6.35 -0.38
N ARG A 46 -12.33 -6.73 0.20
CA ARG A 46 -12.41 -7.82 1.16
C ARG A 46 -11.97 -9.16 0.54
N GLN A 47 -12.43 -9.48 -0.67
CA GLN A 47 -12.01 -10.70 -1.36
C GLN A 47 -10.50 -10.70 -1.64
N VAL A 48 -9.92 -9.55 -1.99
CA VAL A 48 -8.47 -9.41 -2.16
C VAL A 48 -7.75 -9.60 -0.84
N GLN A 49 -8.26 -9.02 0.25
CA GLN A 49 -7.69 -9.22 1.59
C GLN A 49 -7.72 -10.69 2.02
N GLU A 50 -8.83 -11.39 1.77
CA GLU A 50 -8.99 -12.82 2.06
C GLU A 50 -8.03 -13.67 1.20
N LEU A 51 -7.87 -13.32 -0.08
CA LEU A 51 -6.92 -13.98 -0.98
C LEU A 51 -5.47 -13.79 -0.51
N LEU A 52 -5.11 -12.59 -0.05
CA LEU A 52 -3.76 -12.25 0.41
C LEU A 52 -3.52 -12.66 1.88
N ALA A 53 -4.58 -12.98 2.63
CA ALA A 53 -4.45 -13.41 4.02
C ALA A 53 -3.81 -14.80 4.09
N THR A 54 -2.60 -14.87 4.62
CA THR A 54 -1.91 -16.12 4.90
C THR A 54 -1.59 -16.25 6.37
N GLN A 55 -1.54 -17.49 6.82
CA GLN A 55 -0.98 -17.83 8.11
C GLN A 55 0.44 -18.33 7.92
N VAL A 56 1.31 -18.02 8.86
CA VAL A 56 2.64 -18.64 8.91
C VAL A 56 2.49 -20.14 9.27
N THR A 57 3.50 -20.93 8.92
CA THR A 57 3.55 -22.32 9.41
C THR A 57 3.79 -22.34 10.92
N THR A 58 3.46 -23.47 11.55
CA THR A 58 3.61 -23.65 13.01
C THR A 58 5.02 -23.32 13.53
N TYR A 59 6.05 -23.57 12.73
CA TYR A 59 7.40 -23.19 13.07
C TYR A 59 7.53 -21.67 13.30
N TRP A 60 7.03 -20.86 12.39
CA TRP A 60 7.13 -19.41 12.48
C TRP A 60 6.20 -18.77 13.51
N GLU A 61 5.27 -19.52 14.10
CA GLU A 61 4.49 -19.01 15.24
C GLU A 61 5.37 -18.77 16.47
N THR A 62 6.44 -19.54 16.61
CA THR A 62 7.37 -19.48 17.74
C THR A 62 8.78 -19.04 17.36
N HIS A 63 9.04 -18.69 16.09
CA HIS A 63 10.36 -18.31 15.64
C HIS A 63 10.30 -17.04 14.79
N TYR A 64 11.23 -16.12 14.99
CA TYR A 64 11.51 -14.99 14.10
C TYR A 64 12.76 -15.23 13.25
N VAL A 65 13.70 -15.97 13.80
CA VAL A 65 14.92 -16.43 13.15
C VAL A 65 15.04 -17.94 13.30
N PHE A 66 15.84 -18.57 12.44
CA PHE A 66 16.06 -20.00 12.53
C PHE A 66 16.80 -20.36 13.82
N GLY A 67 16.27 -21.36 14.55
CA GLY A 67 16.92 -21.93 15.71
C GLY A 67 16.72 -21.19 17.04
N GLU A 68 16.05 -20.02 17.05
CA GLU A 68 15.74 -19.28 18.27
C GLU A 68 14.24 -19.24 18.53
N GLU A 69 13.82 -19.87 19.63
CA GLU A 69 12.43 -19.83 20.04
C GLU A 69 12.05 -18.49 20.68
N SER A 70 10.92 -17.97 20.31
CA SER A 70 10.26 -16.81 20.88
C SER A 70 8.89 -17.19 21.45
N ALA A 71 8.29 -16.31 22.23
CA ALA A 71 6.92 -16.52 22.70
C ALA A 71 5.98 -16.73 21.49
N LYS A 72 5.09 -17.72 21.60
CA LYS A 72 4.11 -18.03 20.57
C LYS A 72 3.23 -16.80 20.28
N SER A 73 3.16 -16.39 19.05
CA SER A 73 2.33 -15.28 18.60
C SER A 73 1.72 -15.58 17.24
N GLU A 74 0.50 -15.11 17.03
CA GLU A 74 -0.17 -15.21 15.75
C GLU A 74 0.43 -14.19 14.79
N LYS A 75 1.35 -14.63 13.94
CA LYS A 75 2.07 -13.77 12.99
C LYS A 75 1.27 -13.68 11.69
N ARG A 76 0.29 -12.80 11.67
CA ARG A 76 -0.52 -12.48 10.48
C ARG A 76 -0.12 -11.12 9.92
N LEU A 77 -0.30 -10.94 8.62
CA LEU A 77 -0.27 -9.60 8.04
C LEU A 77 -1.42 -8.78 8.64
N SER A 78 -1.09 -7.61 9.19
CA SER A 78 -2.11 -6.71 9.70
C SER A 78 -2.99 -6.20 8.54
N ALA A 79 -4.22 -5.82 8.84
CA ALA A 79 -5.12 -5.19 7.85
C ALA A 79 -4.46 -3.97 7.18
N ALA A 80 -3.70 -3.18 7.93
CA ALA A 80 -2.95 -2.04 7.39
C ALA A 80 -1.88 -2.50 6.39
N SER A 81 -1.15 -3.59 6.69
CA SER A 81 -0.15 -4.15 5.77
C SER A 81 -0.79 -4.72 4.50
N LEU A 82 -1.93 -5.40 4.62
CA LEU A 82 -2.69 -5.89 3.48
C LEU A 82 -3.19 -4.73 2.60
N ASN A 83 -3.73 -3.68 3.22
CA ASN A 83 -4.18 -2.50 2.48
C ASN A 83 -3.04 -1.83 1.71
N LEU A 84 -1.85 -1.71 2.31
CA LEU A 84 -0.68 -1.20 1.61
C LEU A 84 -0.27 -2.07 0.42
N GLN A 85 -0.37 -3.41 0.53
CA GLN A 85 -0.12 -4.31 -0.60
C GLN A 85 -1.16 -4.10 -1.71
N ILE A 86 -2.43 -3.93 -1.34
CA ILE A 86 -3.49 -3.68 -2.32
C ILE A 86 -3.24 -2.35 -3.03
N ILE A 87 -2.98 -1.27 -2.31
CA ILE A 87 -2.74 0.07 -2.88
C ILE A 87 -1.51 0.07 -3.80
N ASN A 88 -0.41 -0.54 -3.38
CA ASN A 88 0.87 -0.42 -4.08
C ASN A 88 1.13 -1.52 -5.12
N THR A 89 0.34 -2.59 -5.12
CA THR A 89 0.56 -3.72 -6.03
C THR A 89 -0.71 -4.09 -6.79
N VAL A 90 -1.78 -4.45 -6.09
CA VAL A 90 -2.99 -5.01 -6.73
C VAL A 90 -3.68 -3.96 -7.62
N ILE A 91 -3.91 -2.77 -7.10
CA ILE A 91 -4.58 -1.68 -7.82
C ILE A 91 -3.81 -1.26 -9.07
N PRO A 92 -2.49 -0.97 -9.02
CA PRO A 92 -1.71 -0.67 -10.22
C PRO A 92 -1.73 -1.79 -11.27
N VAL A 93 -1.62 -3.04 -10.83
CA VAL A 93 -1.68 -4.20 -11.74
C VAL A 93 -3.05 -4.32 -12.38
N LEU A 94 -4.13 -4.17 -11.61
CA LEU A 94 -5.50 -4.23 -12.09
C LEU A 94 -5.76 -3.13 -13.13
N PHE A 95 -5.33 -1.90 -12.84
CA PHE A 95 -5.44 -0.76 -13.75
C PHE A 95 -4.64 -0.98 -15.05
N ALA A 96 -3.37 -1.39 -14.92
CA ALA A 96 -2.51 -1.68 -16.07
C ALA A 96 -3.07 -2.81 -16.95
N TYR A 97 -3.63 -3.85 -16.33
CA TYR A 97 -4.31 -4.94 -17.05
C TYR A 97 -5.54 -4.42 -17.80
N GLY A 98 -6.37 -3.60 -17.15
CA GLY A 98 -7.54 -2.97 -17.78
C GLY A 98 -7.14 -2.14 -19.01
N ARG A 99 -6.11 -1.32 -18.88
CA ARG A 99 -5.54 -0.52 -19.99
C ARG A 99 -5.01 -1.39 -21.11
N HIS A 100 -4.26 -2.45 -20.79
CA HIS A 100 -3.71 -3.38 -21.78
C HIS A 100 -4.78 -4.14 -22.55
N LYS A 101 -5.87 -4.51 -21.88
CA LYS A 101 -6.99 -5.25 -22.47
C LYS A 101 -8.09 -4.35 -23.05
N ASN A 102 -7.94 -3.02 -22.99
CA ASN A 102 -8.99 -2.05 -23.33
C ASN A 102 -10.32 -2.34 -22.62
N SER A 103 -10.25 -2.71 -21.35
CA SER A 103 -11.41 -3.07 -20.52
C SER A 103 -11.58 -2.02 -19.41
N GLU A 104 -12.56 -1.14 -19.56
CA GLU A 104 -12.91 -0.14 -18.55
C GLU A 104 -13.30 -0.79 -17.22
N LYS A 105 -13.96 -1.95 -17.25
CA LYS A 105 -14.35 -2.71 -16.06
C LYS A 105 -13.22 -2.87 -15.04
N TYR A 106 -12.00 -3.16 -15.48
CA TYR A 106 -10.86 -3.34 -14.56
C TYR A 106 -10.25 -2.00 -14.12
N CYS A 107 -10.33 -0.98 -14.97
CA CYS A 107 -9.90 0.37 -14.59
C CYS A 107 -10.84 0.95 -13.53
N ASP A 108 -12.15 0.85 -13.73
CA ASP A 108 -13.17 1.33 -12.77
C ASP A 108 -13.02 0.61 -11.44
N ARG A 109 -12.87 -0.72 -11.45
CA ARG A 109 -12.64 -1.51 -10.24
C ARG A 109 -11.39 -1.07 -9.48
N ALA A 110 -10.32 -0.68 -10.18
CA ALA A 110 -9.11 -0.16 -9.53
C ALA A 110 -9.41 1.15 -8.79
N PHE A 111 -10.23 2.03 -9.35
CA PHE A 111 -10.70 3.24 -8.67
C PHE A 111 -11.65 2.92 -7.51
N ASP A 112 -12.61 2.01 -7.70
CA ASP A 112 -13.51 1.56 -6.63
C ASP A 112 -12.72 1.02 -5.42
N PHE A 113 -11.63 0.31 -5.66
CA PHE A 113 -10.76 -0.19 -4.59
C PHE A 113 -10.02 0.96 -3.88
N LEU A 114 -9.58 2.00 -4.59
CA LEU A 114 -8.98 3.19 -3.98
C LEU A 114 -9.98 3.93 -3.09
N GLU A 115 -11.23 4.04 -3.52
CA GLU A 115 -12.30 4.69 -2.76
C GLU A 115 -12.74 3.86 -1.53
N ALA A 116 -12.74 2.53 -1.66
CA ALA A 116 -13.13 1.64 -0.56
C ALA A 116 -12.07 1.51 0.55
N LEU A 117 -10.82 1.85 0.27
CA LEU A 117 -9.72 1.78 1.22
C LEU A 117 -9.55 3.12 1.96
N LYS A 118 -9.25 3.03 3.27
CA LYS A 118 -8.90 4.23 4.05
C LYS A 118 -7.57 4.82 3.60
N ALA A 119 -7.48 6.14 3.74
CA ALA A 119 -6.26 6.89 3.48
C ALA A 119 -5.05 6.30 4.21
N GLU A 120 -3.91 6.35 3.55
CA GLU A 120 -2.63 5.98 4.16
C GLU A 120 -2.26 6.95 5.30
N ASN A 121 -1.54 6.45 6.29
CA ASN A 121 -1.02 7.27 7.38
C ASN A 121 0.50 7.43 7.24
N ASN A 122 0.93 8.27 6.31
CA ASN A 122 2.33 8.64 6.13
C ASN A 122 2.56 10.12 6.41
N HIS A 123 3.84 10.55 6.41
CA HIS A 123 4.19 11.94 6.73
C HIS A 123 3.61 12.95 5.74
N ILE A 124 3.48 12.59 4.44
CA ILE A 124 2.91 13.47 3.41
C ILE A 124 1.43 13.71 3.69
N VAL A 125 0.68 12.65 3.97
CA VAL A 125 -0.75 12.74 4.28
C VAL A 125 -0.98 13.55 5.57
N ARG A 126 -0.14 13.34 6.60
CA ARG A 126 -0.23 14.14 7.83
C ARG A 126 0.02 15.62 7.56
N MET A 127 1.04 15.96 6.79
CA MET A 127 1.32 17.34 6.38
C MET A 127 0.11 18.00 5.70
N TRP A 128 -0.58 17.29 4.80
CA TRP A 128 -1.77 17.83 4.14
C TRP A 128 -2.95 18.00 5.09
N LYS A 129 -3.11 17.10 6.06
CA LYS A 129 -4.14 17.24 7.11
C LYS A 129 -3.87 18.43 8.04
N GLU A 130 -2.58 18.70 8.35
CA GLU A 130 -2.19 19.86 9.16
C GLU A 130 -2.53 21.21 8.49
N VAL A 131 -2.54 21.26 7.16
CA VAL A 131 -3.01 22.46 6.43
C VAL A 131 -4.51 22.48 6.17
N GLY A 132 -5.28 21.57 6.80
CA GLY A 132 -6.74 21.61 6.82
C GLY A 132 -7.42 20.78 5.72
N LEU A 133 -6.68 19.96 4.96
CA LEU A 133 -7.33 19.09 3.96
C LEU A 133 -7.91 17.83 4.61
N THR A 134 -9.14 17.49 4.21
CA THR A 134 -9.76 16.22 4.54
C THR A 134 -9.19 15.14 3.62
N VAL A 135 -8.73 14.04 4.20
CA VAL A 135 -8.14 12.91 3.46
C VAL A 135 -8.72 11.64 4.06
N GLU A 136 -9.65 11.02 3.37
CA GLU A 136 -10.44 9.89 3.88
C GLU A 136 -10.11 8.59 3.17
N THR A 137 -9.93 8.62 1.85
CA THR A 137 -9.75 7.44 1.02
C THR A 137 -8.28 7.23 0.61
N ALA A 138 -7.96 6.03 0.14
CA ALA A 138 -6.66 5.76 -0.46
C ALA A 138 -6.47 6.57 -1.75
N GLY A 139 -7.55 6.84 -2.48
CA GLY A 139 -7.54 7.71 -3.66
C GLY A 139 -7.06 9.12 -3.31
N ASP A 140 -7.63 9.73 -2.26
CA ASP A 140 -7.18 11.03 -1.76
C ASP A 140 -5.69 11.02 -1.40
N SER A 141 -5.27 10.01 -0.63
CA SER A 141 -3.87 9.94 -0.17
C SER A 141 -2.89 9.76 -1.32
N GLN A 142 -3.21 8.93 -2.31
CA GLN A 142 -2.36 8.72 -3.49
C GLN A 142 -2.29 9.98 -4.37
N ALA A 143 -3.41 10.67 -4.58
CA ALA A 143 -3.44 11.94 -5.31
C ALA A 143 -2.56 13.01 -4.64
N LEU A 144 -2.64 13.14 -3.31
CA LEU A 144 -1.84 14.09 -2.55
C LEU A 144 -0.35 13.73 -2.49
N ILE A 145 -0.02 12.44 -2.44
CA ILE A 145 1.37 11.96 -2.54
C ILE A 145 1.94 12.31 -3.92
N GLN A 146 1.17 12.06 -4.98
CA GLN A 146 1.58 12.43 -6.35
C GLN A 146 1.75 13.94 -6.48
N LEU A 147 0.78 14.72 -6.03
CA LEU A 147 0.85 16.18 -6.04
C LEU A 147 2.12 16.70 -5.36
N LYS A 148 2.44 16.15 -4.18
CA LYS A 148 3.66 16.51 -3.45
C LYS A 148 4.92 16.19 -4.24
N LYS A 149 5.06 14.94 -4.68
CA LYS A 149 6.28 14.45 -5.34
C LYS A 149 6.50 15.05 -6.74
N GLU A 150 5.44 15.11 -7.55
CA GLU A 150 5.59 15.52 -8.95
C GLU A 150 5.58 17.03 -9.15
N TYR A 151 4.94 17.78 -8.25
CA TYR A 151 4.81 19.24 -8.42
C TYR A 151 5.44 20.02 -7.28
N CYS A 152 5.09 19.75 -6.02
CA CYS A 152 5.56 20.60 -4.91
C CYS A 152 7.06 20.47 -4.67
N ASP A 153 7.59 19.24 -4.64
CA ASP A 153 9.03 19.00 -4.40
C ASP A 153 9.88 19.54 -5.55
N ARG A 154 9.34 19.51 -6.77
CA ARG A 154 9.98 20.07 -7.97
C ARG A 154 9.79 21.58 -8.13
N LYS A 155 8.99 22.21 -7.25
CA LYS A 155 8.60 23.63 -7.35
C LYS A 155 7.93 23.99 -8.69
N ASP A 156 7.24 23.04 -9.31
CA ASP A 156 6.61 23.16 -10.63
C ASP A 156 5.18 23.72 -10.53
N CYS A 157 5.06 24.84 -9.81
CA CYS A 157 3.75 25.45 -9.51
C CYS A 157 3.01 25.94 -10.76
N LEU A 158 3.71 26.33 -11.78
CA LEU A 158 3.11 26.83 -13.05
C LEU A 158 2.42 25.71 -13.84
N ARG A 159 2.86 24.45 -13.69
CA ARG A 159 2.26 23.29 -14.33
C ARG A 159 1.26 22.57 -13.40
N CYS A 160 1.27 22.90 -12.11
CA CYS A 160 0.31 22.42 -11.14
C CYS A 160 -0.98 23.23 -11.24
N ARG A 161 -2.14 22.57 -11.44
CA ARG A 161 -3.43 23.23 -11.52
C ARG A 161 -3.73 24.11 -10.30
N ILE A 162 -3.44 23.63 -9.11
CA ILE A 162 -3.64 24.38 -7.86
C ILE A 162 -2.69 25.57 -7.78
N GLY A 163 -1.41 25.37 -8.04
CA GLY A 163 -0.41 26.43 -8.03
C GLY A 163 -0.70 27.49 -9.08
N TYR A 164 -1.11 27.09 -10.26
CA TYR A 164 -1.47 27.98 -11.34
C TYR A 164 -2.68 28.87 -11.00
N GLU A 165 -3.76 28.31 -10.45
CA GLU A 165 -4.95 29.08 -10.05
C GLU A 165 -4.63 30.05 -8.90
N TYR A 166 -3.81 29.62 -7.93
CA TYR A 166 -3.34 30.48 -6.85
C TYR A 166 -2.51 31.66 -7.36
N LEU A 167 -1.55 31.40 -8.25
CA LEU A 167 -0.68 32.43 -8.81
C LEU A 167 -1.44 33.43 -9.71
N LYS A 168 -2.54 33.01 -10.32
CA LYS A 168 -3.43 33.91 -11.10
C LYS A 168 -4.28 34.82 -10.24
N GLY A 169 -4.25 34.68 -8.92
CA GLY A 169 -5.05 35.48 -7.99
C GLY A 169 -6.57 35.22 -8.10
N ARG A 170 -6.98 34.07 -8.64
CA ARG A 170 -8.38 33.65 -8.56
C ARG A 170 -8.61 33.07 -7.18
N PRO A 171 -9.55 33.65 -6.37
CA PRO A 171 -9.96 32.98 -5.14
C PRO A 171 -10.50 31.60 -5.55
N SER A 172 -9.97 30.54 -4.95
CA SER A 172 -10.55 29.21 -5.04
C SER A 172 -12.01 29.32 -4.65
N ALA A 173 -12.92 28.91 -5.53
CA ALA A 173 -14.33 28.79 -5.16
C ALA A 173 -14.37 27.92 -3.89
N GLN A 174 -14.87 28.52 -2.82
CA GLN A 174 -15.15 27.76 -1.59
C GLN A 174 -16.19 26.70 -1.91
N PRO A 175 -16.04 25.49 -1.37
CA PRO A 175 -17.01 24.40 -1.56
C PRO A 175 -18.39 24.76 -1.01
#